data_c3dd6ded224f8abbbcf28c86e5fdeb89
#
_entry.id   c3dd6ded224f8abbbcf28c86e5fdeb89
#
_cell.length_a   1.000
_cell.length_b   1.000
_cell.length_c   1.000
_cell.angle_alpha   90.00
_cell.angle_beta   90.00
_cell.angle_gamma   90.00
#
_symmetry.space_group_name_H-M   'P 1'
#
loop_
_entity.id
_entity.type
_entity.pdbx_description
1 polymer ?
#
loop_
_entity_poly.entity_id
_entity_poly.type
_entity_poly.pdbx_seq_one_letter_code
_entity_poly.pdbx_strand_id
1 'polypeptide(L)'
;YTVMDNTVLTAVPLFLFMGYLVERAGIVSRLFFAIRLASHRLPASMAVAALVTCALFSTATGIIGAVVTLMGLLAWPAMIRAGYDKKFASGVICSGGCLGILIPPSIMLIVYSVIAQLSPLRLFAAAIFPGLLLAGLYIMYAVTLAYFNPSIAPKPPKEDIPPRSEILKEVMVSFLPLFSLIILVLSLIHISEPTRLS
;
A
#
# COMPACT_ATOMS: atom_id res chain seq x y z
N TYR A 1 -21.45 -18.73 -19.38
CA TYR A 1 -22.34 -18.67 -18.19
C TYR A 1 -21.60 -19.09 -16.91
N THR A 2 -20.60 -19.94 -16.93
CA THR A 2 -19.83 -20.45 -15.77
C THR A 2 -19.06 -19.38 -14.99
N VAL A 3 -18.76 -18.24 -15.57
CA VAL A 3 -18.03 -17.14 -14.89
C VAL A 3 -18.97 -16.29 -14.04
N MET A 4 -20.26 -16.19 -14.41
CA MET A 4 -21.24 -15.37 -13.67
C MET A 4 -21.73 -16.03 -12.37
N ASP A 5 -21.69 -17.36 -12.29
CA ASP A 5 -22.10 -18.11 -11.10
C ASP A 5 -20.97 -18.29 -10.07
N ASN A 6 -19.81 -17.67 -10.30
CA ASN A 6 -18.66 -17.84 -9.42
C ASN A 6 -18.75 -16.86 -8.24
N THR A 7 -19.01 -17.38 -7.05
CA THR A 7 -19.11 -16.63 -5.80
C THR A 7 -17.84 -15.81 -5.48
N VAL A 8 -16.67 -16.23 -5.98
CA VAL A 8 -15.40 -15.53 -5.80
C VAL A 8 -15.40 -14.17 -6.53
N LEU A 9 -16.06 -14.07 -7.69
CA LEU A 9 -16.18 -12.81 -8.44
C LEU A 9 -17.07 -11.79 -7.74
N THR A 10 -17.99 -12.21 -6.90
CA THR A 10 -18.84 -11.33 -6.08
C THR A 10 -18.00 -10.52 -5.07
N ALA A 11 -16.81 -11.03 -4.72
CA ALA A 11 -15.87 -10.30 -3.86
C ALA A 11 -15.32 -9.02 -4.53
N VAL A 12 -15.23 -8.96 -5.87
CA VAL A 12 -14.63 -7.82 -6.59
C VAL A 12 -15.39 -6.51 -6.33
N PRO A 13 -16.73 -6.41 -6.50
CA PRO A 13 -17.47 -5.21 -6.16
C PRO A 13 -17.34 -4.80 -4.69
N LEU A 14 -17.28 -5.79 -3.81
CA LEU A 14 -17.10 -5.55 -2.37
C LEU A 14 -15.74 -4.91 -2.07
N PHE A 15 -14.68 -5.40 -2.73
CA PHE A 15 -13.33 -4.82 -2.63
C PHE A 15 -13.28 -3.39 -3.17
N LEU A 16 -13.93 -3.13 -4.31
CA LEU A 16 -14.04 -1.79 -4.87
C LEU A 16 -14.71 -0.81 -3.91
N PHE A 17 -15.83 -1.23 -3.33
CA PHE A 17 -16.57 -0.44 -2.36
C PHE A 17 -15.73 -0.18 -1.10
N MET A 18 -15.04 -1.20 -0.61
CA MET A 18 -14.13 -1.09 0.54
C MET A 18 -12.99 -0.11 0.26
N GLY A 19 -12.33 -0.23 -0.90
CA GLY A 19 -11.26 0.69 -1.31
C GLY A 19 -11.74 2.13 -1.34
N TYR A 20 -12.92 2.38 -1.88
CA TYR A 20 -13.55 3.71 -1.90
C TYR A 20 -13.84 4.26 -0.50
N LEU A 21 -14.33 3.43 0.42
CA LEU A 21 -14.56 3.83 1.82
C LEU A 21 -13.27 4.23 2.53
N VAL A 22 -12.20 3.43 2.36
CA VAL A 22 -10.88 3.72 2.96
C VAL A 22 -10.30 5.03 2.41
N GLU A 23 -10.45 5.26 1.10
CA GLU A 23 -10.03 6.50 0.46
C GLU A 23 -10.78 7.72 1.04
N ARG A 24 -12.11 7.63 1.17
CA ARG A 24 -12.95 8.70 1.72
C ARG A 24 -12.73 8.96 3.21
N ALA A 25 -12.34 7.95 3.97
CA ALA A 25 -12.08 8.07 5.40
C ALA A 25 -10.83 8.90 5.75
N GLY A 26 -10.01 9.29 4.76
CA GLY A 26 -8.79 10.09 4.97
C GLY A 26 -7.69 9.38 5.76
N ILE A 27 -7.81 8.08 5.94
CA ILE A 27 -6.86 7.24 6.70
C ILE A 27 -5.47 7.29 6.05
N VAL A 28 -5.42 7.31 4.72
CA VAL A 28 -4.18 7.30 3.94
C VAL A 28 -3.33 8.52 4.19
N SER A 29 -3.94 9.71 4.25
CA SER A 29 -3.21 10.95 4.53
C SER A 29 -2.59 10.92 5.92
N ARG A 30 -3.33 10.49 6.94
CA ARG A 30 -2.81 10.34 8.31
C ARG A 30 -1.67 9.32 8.35
N LEU A 31 -1.83 8.19 7.69
CA LEU A 31 -0.81 7.14 7.61
C LEU A 31 0.47 7.65 6.94
N PHE A 32 0.35 8.37 5.82
CA PHE A 32 1.50 8.98 5.13
C PHE A 32 2.26 9.94 6.04
N PHE A 33 1.56 10.84 6.73
CA PHE A 33 2.20 11.78 7.66
C PHE A 33 2.85 11.08 8.85
N ALA A 34 2.19 10.07 9.43
CA ALA A 34 2.73 9.30 10.55
C ALA A 34 4.00 8.53 10.16
N ILE A 35 4.00 7.87 8.98
CA ILE A 35 5.17 7.13 8.49
C ILE A 35 6.30 8.10 8.09
N ARG A 36 5.98 9.26 7.48
CA ARG A 36 6.95 10.31 7.21
C ARG A 36 7.66 10.76 8.48
N LEU A 37 6.90 10.95 9.54
CA LEU A 37 7.42 11.36 10.84
C LEU A 37 8.30 10.26 11.47
N ALA A 38 7.87 8.99 11.37
CA ALA A 38 8.64 7.85 11.84
C ALA A 38 9.96 7.66 11.08
N SER A 39 9.96 7.93 9.77
CA SER A 39 11.13 7.76 8.89
C SER A 39 12.03 9.00 8.77
N HIS A 40 11.80 10.06 9.56
CA HIS A 40 12.52 11.35 9.46
C HIS A 40 14.05 11.24 9.50
N ARG A 41 14.60 10.18 10.10
CA ARG A 41 16.06 9.94 10.19
C ARG A 41 16.66 9.33 8.93
N LEU A 42 15.82 8.72 8.09
CA LEU A 42 16.30 8.05 6.89
C LEU A 42 16.54 9.06 5.75
N PRO A 43 17.55 8.83 4.91
CA PRO A 43 17.64 9.53 3.63
C PRO A 43 16.39 9.20 2.81
N ALA A 44 15.90 10.16 2.02
CA ALA A 44 14.65 10.04 1.27
C ALA A 44 13.40 9.69 2.12
N SER A 45 13.31 10.22 3.34
CA SER A 45 12.22 9.89 4.29
C SER A 45 10.82 10.01 3.70
N MET A 46 10.56 10.99 2.85
CA MET A 46 9.27 11.14 2.17
C MET A 46 9.02 10.07 1.12
N ALA A 47 10.06 9.63 0.39
CA ALA A 47 9.96 8.56 -0.58
C ALA A 47 9.67 7.21 0.12
N VAL A 48 10.38 6.94 1.22
CA VAL A 48 10.13 5.76 2.07
C VAL A 48 8.70 5.79 2.61
N ALA A 49 8.24 6.93 3.14
CA ALA A 49 6.88 7.09 3.63
C ALA A 49 5.85 6.84 2.51
N ALA A 50 6.08 7.37 1.32
CA ALA A 50 5.20 7.15 0.17
C ALA A 50 5.12 5.67 -0.22
N LEU A 51 6.26 4.98 -0.35
CA LEU A 51 6.32 3.56 -0.71
C LEU A 51 5.63 2.67 0.33
N VAL A 52 5.90 2.89 1.62
CA VAL A 52 5.27 2.13 2.71
C VAL A 52 3.76 2.39 2.75
N THR A 53 3.35 3.66 2.62
CA THR A 53 1.92 4.01 2.57
C THR A 53 1.24 3.40 1.34
N CYS A 54 1.88 3.43 0.17
CA CYS A 54 1.37 2.77 -1.04
C CYS A 54 1.22 1.25 -0.80
N ALA A 55 2.23 0.60 -0.24
CA ALA A 55 2.18 -0.84 0.05
C ALA A 55 1.01 -1.19 0.97
N LEU A 56 0.81 -0.43 2.04
CA LEU A 56 -0.29 -0.64 2.99
C LEU A 56 -1.66 -0.30 2.39
N PHE A 57 -1.76 0.82 1.67
CA PHE A 57 -3.02 1.25 1.07
C PHE A 57 -3.42 0.34 -0.11
N SER A 58 -2.45 -0.17 -0.85
CA SER A 58 -2.70 -1.09 -1.94
C SER A 58 -3.32 -2.41 -1.47
N THR A 59 -2.99 -2.87 -0.25
CA THR A 59 -3.66 -4.05 0.33
C THR A 59 -5.16 -3.83 0.56
N ALA A 60 -5.56 -2.57 0.81
CA ALA A 60 -6.98 -2.25 1.04
C ALA A 60 -7.76 -2.04 -0.26
N THR A 61 -7.13 -1.53 -1.31
CA THR A 61 -7.83 -1.16 -2.55
C THR A 61 -7.64 -2.16 -3.68
N GLY A 62 -6.46 -2.76 -3.77
CA GLY A 62 -6.09 -3.65 -4.87
C GLY A 62 -6.11 -2.98 -6.26
N ILE A 63 -6.17 -1.63 -6.33
CA ILE A 63 -6.33 -0.87 -7.56
C ILE A 63 -5.17 0.12 -7.71
N ILE A 64 -4.33 -0.06 -8.72
CA ILE A 64 -3.17 0.81 -9.00
C ILE A 64 -3.60 2.27 -9.17
N GLY A 65 -4.61 2.51 -10.02
CA GLY A 65 -5.05 3.86 -10.36
C GLY A 65 -5.46 4.67 -9.13
N ALA A 66 -6.19 4.08 -8.19
CA ALA A 66 -6.61 4.73 -6.95
C ALA A 66 -5.38 5.10 -6.09
N VAL A 67 -4.44 4.15 -5.92
CA VAL A 67 -3.22 4.36 -5.13
C VAL A 67 -2.36 5.47 -5.72
N VAL A 68 -2.07 5.42 -7.04
CA VAL A 68 -1.23 6.40 -7.73
C VAL A 68 -1.88 7.78 -7.70
N THR A 69 -3.18 7.87 -7.96
CA THR A 69 -3.90 9.15 -7.96
C THR A 69 -3.89 9.78 -6.58
N LEU A 70 -4.25 9.03 -5.55
CA LEU A 70 -4.31 9.54 -4.19
C LEU A 70 -2.91 9.96 -3.68
N MET A 71 -1.90 9.13 -3.90
CA MET A 71 -0.53 9.46 -3.52
C MET A 71 0.06 10.57 -4.38
N GLY A 72 -0.35 10.68 -5.64
CA GLY A 72 -0.04 11.82 -6.49
C GLY A 72 -0.58 13.14 -5.94
N LEU A 73 -1.78 13.13 -5.38
CA LEU A 73 -2.36 14.33 -4.75
C LEU A 73 -1.76 14.65 -3.38
N LEU A 74 -1.35 13.64 -2.61
CA LEU A 74 -0.85 13.82 -1.24
C LEU A 74 0.68 13.93 -1.18
N ALA A 75 1.39 12.96 -1.72
CA ALA A 75 2.85 12.85 -1.58
C ALA A 75 3.61 13.72 -2.58
N TRP A 76 3.12 13.84 -3.82
CA TRP A 76 3.78 14.63 -4.85
C TRP A 76 4.01 16.08 -4.44
N PRO A 77 2.99 16.88 -4.05
CA PRO A 77 3.21 18.27 -3.69
C PRO A 77 4.08 18.40 -2.43
N ALA A 78 4.03 17.44 -1.52
CA ALA A 78 4.88 17.42 -0.34
C ALA A 78 6.35 17.17 -0.71
N MET A 79 6.62 16.21 -1.59
CA MET A 79 7.98 15.90 -2.08
C MET A 79 8.58 17.06 -2.88
N ILE A 80 7.81 17.69 -3.78
CA ILE A 80 8.27 18.84 -4.56
C ILE A 80 8.58 20.04 -3.68
N ARG A 81 7.73 20.34 -2.69
CA ARG A 81 8.00 21.41 -1.71
C ARG A 81 9.25 21.15 -0.86
N ALA A 82 9.56 19.89 -0.61
CA ALA A 82 10.78 19.49 0.09
C ALA A 82 12.04 19.49 -0.81
N GLY A 83 11.92 19.87 -2.10
CA GLY A 83 13.03 19.97 -3.03
C GLY A 83 13.44 18.64 -3.69
N TYR A 84 12.57 17.63 -3.67
CA TYR A 84 12.83 16.37 -4.37
C TYR A 84 12.83 16.55 -5.88
N ASP A 85 13.69 15.79 -6.56
CA ASP A 85 13.67 15.74 -8.03
C ASP A 85 12.33 15.21 -8.54
N LYS A 86 11.79 15.87 -9.58
CA LYS A 86 10.47 15.53 -10.14
C LYS A 86 10.42 14.12 -10.70
N LYS A 87 11.47 13.66 -11.37
CA LYS A 87 11.53 12.32 -11.98
C LYS A 87 11.59 11.26 -10.89
N PHE A 88 12.36 11.50 -9.85
CA PHE A 88 12.45 10.61 -8.72
C PHE A 88 11.11 10.52 -7.96
N ALA A 89 10.47 11.65 -7.65
CA ALA A 89 9.20 11.69 -6.94
C ALA A 89 8.07 10.98 -7.72
N SER A 90 7.96 11.21 -9.03
CA SER A 90 6.98 10.50 -9.87
C SER A 90 7.26 9.00 -9.94
N GLY A 91 8.53 8.61 -10.10
CA GLY A 91 8.95 7.22 -10.12
C GLY A 91 8.57 6.49 -8.83
N VAL A 92 8.79 7.10 -7.68
CA VAL A 92 8.43 6.55 -6.36
C VAL A 92 6.91 6.32 -6.24
N ILE A 93 6.10 7.28 -6.67
CA ILE A 93 4.63 7.17 -6.59
C ILE A 93 4.12 6.08 -7.55
N CYS A 94 4.61 6.07 -8.78
CA CYS A 94 4.20 5.06 -9.77
C CYS A 94 4.63 3.66 -9.35
N SER A 95 5.87 3.47 -8.90
CA SER A 95 6.36 2.18 -8.42
C SER A 95 5.61 1.71 -7.17
N GLY A 96 5.33 2.64 -6.24
CA GLY A 96 4.49 2.35 -5.07
C GLY A 96 3.09 1.87 -5.45
N GLY A 97 2.47 2.48 -6.46
CA GLY A 97 1.16 2.05 -6.95
C GLY A 97 1.15 0.64 -7.53
N CYS A 98 2.23 0.23 -8.21
CA CYS A 98 2.36 -1.12 -8.76
C CYS A 98 2.34 -2.23 -7.69
N LEU A 99 2.67 -1.92 -6.42
CA LEU A 99 2.58 -2.87 -5.31
C LEU A 99 1.14 -3.36 -5.08
N GLY A 100 0.14 -2.58 -5.51
CA GLY A 100 -1.28 -2.93 -5.38
C GLY A 100 -1.72 -4.18 -6.13
N ILE A 101 -0.96 -4.60 -7.13
CA ILE A 101 -1.25 -5.87 -7.82
C ILE A 101 -0.67 -7.05 -7.05
N LEU A 102 0.50 -6.88 -6.45
CA LEU A 102 1.27 -7.97 -5.88
C LEU A 102 0.94 -8.24 -4.42
N ILE A 103 0.69 -7.18 -3.62
CA ILE A 103 0.47 -7.34 -2.18
C ILE A 103 -1.01 -7.71 -1.94
N PRO A 104 -1.30 -8.89 -1.36
CA PRO A 104 -2.67 -9.30 -1.06
C PRO A 104 -3.32 -8.44 0.03
N PRO A 105 -4.67 -8.31 0.00
CA PRO A 105 -5.60 -8.79 -1.01
C PRO A 105 -5.60 -7.95 -2.28
N SER A 106 -5.56 -8.59 -3.45
CA SER A 106 -5.50 -7.93 -4.75
C SER A 106 -6.63 -8.43 -5.67
N ILE A 107 -7.34 -7.50 -6.30
CA ILE A 107 -8.41 -7.83 -7.25
C ILE A 107 -7.87 -8.64 -8.44
N MET A 108 -6.68 -8.31 -8.93
CA MET A 108 -6.06 -9.04 -10.04
C MET A 108 -5.77 -10.49 -9.69
N LEU A 109 -5.32 -10.76 -8.47
CA LEU A 109 -5.10 -12.12 -8.00
C LEU A 109 -6.41 -12.90 -7.84
N ILE A 110 -7.51 -12.24 -7.44
CA ILE A 110 -8.85 -12.84 -7.39
C ILE A 110 -9.29 -13.26 -8.80
N VAL A 111 -9.23 -12.34 -9.76
CA VAL A 111 -9.62 -12.63 -11.16
C VAL A 111 -8.74 -13.75 -11.73
N TYR A 112 -7.43 -13.69 -11.48
CA TYR A 112 -6.51 -14.73 -11.93
C TYR A 112 -6.84 -16.11 -11.31
N SER A 113 -7.22 -16.15 -10.03
CA SER A 113 -7.57 -17.40 -9.35
C SER A 113 -8.76 -18.10 -10.03
N VAL A 114 -9.76 -17.34 -10.49
CA VAL A 114 -10.93 -17.87 -11.19
C VAL A 114 -10.55 -18.44 -12.56
N ILE A 115 -9.72 -17.69 -13.31
CA ILE A 115 -9.30 -18.13 -14.66
C ILE A 115 -8.41 -19.37 -14.58
N ALA A 116 -7.47 -19.37 -13.62
CA ALA A 116 -6.51 -20.46 -13.43
C ALA A 116 -7.07 -21.65 -12.62
N GLN A 117 -8.33 -21.57 -12.14
CA GLN A 117 -8.96 -22.59 -11.29
C GLN A 117 -8.13 -22.92 -10.03
N LEU A 118 -7.51 -21.88 -9.45
CA LEU A 118 -6.72 -21.97 -8.23
C LEU A 118 -7.48 -21.36 -7.04
N SER A 119 -7.17 -21.86 -5.83
CA SER A 119 -7.68 -21.24 -4.60
C SER A 119 -7.11 -19.82 -4.42
N PRO A 120 -7.96 -18.79 -4.25
CA PRO A 120 -7.51 -17.41 -3.99
C PRO A 120 -6.58 -17.33 -2.77
N LEU A 121 -6.87 -18.09 -1.73
CA LEU A 121 -6.08 -18.08 -0.49
C LEU A 121 -4.66 -18.58 -0.72
N ARG A 122 -4.48 -19.67 -1.49
CA ARG A 122 -3.15 -20.18 -1.84
C ARG A 122 -2.36 -19.19 -2.69
N LEU A 123 -3.07 -18.51 -3.60
CA LEU A 123 -2.46 -17.51 -4.46
C LEU A 123 -2.01 -16.28 -3.65
N PHE A 124 -2.83 -15.84 -2.70
CA PHE A 124 -2.47 -14.75 -1.79
C PHE A 124 -1.26 -15.12 -0.93
N ALA A 125 -1.24 -16.31 -0.34
CA ALA A 125 -0.11 -16.77 0.45
C ALA A 125 1.20 -16.79 -0.38
N ALA A 126 1.13 -17.24 -1.63
CA ALA A 126 2.29 -17.26 -2.53
C ALA A 126 2.74 -15.83 -2.93
N ALA A 127 1.82 -14.86 -3.04
CA ALA A 127 2.11 -13.50 -3.47
C ALA A 127 2.68 -12.60 -2.36
N ILE A 128 2.48 -12.92 -1.08
CA ILE A 128 2.99 -12.11 0.04
C ILE A 128 4.51 -11.95 -0.03
N PHE A 129 5.23 -13.06 -0.19
CA PHE A 129 6.69 -13.02 -0.18
C PHE A 129 7.28 -12.18 -1.33
N PRO A 130 6.93 -12.41 -2.62
CA PRO A 130 7.42 -11.57 -3.70
C PRO A 130 6.94 -10.12 -3.61
N GLY A 131 5.73 -9.86 -3.09
CA GLY A 131 5.22 -8.52 -2.89
C GLY A 131 6.01 -7.72 -1.86
N LEU A 132 6.31 -8.32 -0.70
CA LEU A 132 7.14 -7.70 0.33
C LEU A 132 8.60 -7.55 -0.13
N LEU A 133 9.14 -8.53 -0.87
CA LEU A 133 10.47 -8.43 -1.44
C LEU A 133 10.57 -7.23 -2.39
N LEU A 134 9.59 -7.06 -3.27
CA LEU A 134 9.55 -5.94 -4.22
C LEU A 134 9.44 -4.60 -3.49
N ALA A 135 8.58 -4.49 -2.49
CA ALA A 135 8.46 -3.29 -1.66
C ALA A 135 9.80 -2.96 -0.98
N GLY A 136 10.46 -3.95 -0.42
CA GLY A 136 11.79 -3.81 0.18
C GLY A 136 12.85 -3.34 -0.83
N LEU A 137 12.84 -3.90 -2.05
CA LEU A 137 13.76 -3.48 -3.11
C LEU A 137 13.52 -2.03 -3.55
N TYR A 138 12.26 -1.58 -3.65
CA TYR A 138 11.95 -0.19 -3.96
C TYR A 138 12.43 0.76 -2.86
N ILE A 139 12.21 0.41 -1.59
CA ILE A 139 12.67 1.20 -0.46
C ILE A 139 14.21 1.25 -0.45
N MET A 140 14.86 0.10 -0.63
CA MET A 140 16.32 0.01 -0.69
C MET A 140 16.89 0.85 -1.83
N TYR A 141 16.29 0.78 -3.01
CA TYR A 141 16.69 1.60 -4.17
C TYR A 141 16.53 3.10 -3.88
N ALA A 142 15.39 3.52 -3.32
CA ALA A 142 15.14 4.92 -2.99
C ALA A 142 16.12 5.46 -1.96
N VAL A 143 16.44 4.67 -0.92
CA VAL A 143 17.40 5.04 0.13
C VAL A 143 18.83 5.09 -0.40
N THR A 144 19.24 4.09 -1.20
CA THR A 144 20.59 4.05 -1.77
C THR A 144 20.82 5.20 -2.75
N LEU A 145 19.83 5.48 -3.61
CA LEU A 145 19.93 6.59 -4.55
C LEU A 145 20.05 7.94 -3.84
N ALA A 146 19.26 8.15 -2.78
CA ALA A 146 19.35 9.37 -1.96
C ALA A 146 20.63 9.45 -1.14
N TYR A 147 21.21 8.32 -0.78
CA TYR A 147 22.50 8.28 -0.07
C TYR A 147 23.66 8.73 -0.98
N PHE A 148 23.69 8.22 -2.22
CA PHE A 148 24.74 8.58 -3.20
C PHE A 148 24.52 9.97 -3.81
N ASN A 149 23.28 10.41 -3.96
CA ASN A 149 22.91 11.70 -4.54
C ASN A 149 21.93 12.47 -3.63
N PRO A 150 22.42 13.14 -2.57
CA PRO A 150 21.56 13.87 -1.65
C PRO A 150 20.77 15.02 -2.27
N SER A 151 21.17 15.48 -3.46
CA SER A 151 20.46 16.51 -4.22
C SER A 151 19.12 16.04 -4.79
N ILE A 152 18.94 14.72 -5.00
CA ILE A 152 17.71 14.14 -5.58
C ILE A 152 16.60 14.08 -4.53
N ALA A 153 16.97 13.83 -3.27
CA ALA A 153 16.05 13.69 -2.15
C ALA A 153 16.63 14.38 -0.89
N PRO A 154 16.60 15.71 -0.84
CA PRO A 154 17.12 16.45 0.31
C PRO A 154 16.35 16.07 1.58
N LYS A 155 17.05 16.14 2.72
CA LYS A 155 16.40 15.92 4.01
C LYS A 155 15.36 17.01 4.24
N PRO A 156 14.15 16.68 4.68
CA PRO A 156 13.15 17.68 5.00
C PRO A 156 13.68 18.61 6.11
N PRO A 157 13.27 19.90 6.10
CA PRO A 157 13.58 20.80 7.18
C PRO A 157 13.12 20.19 8.51
N LYS A 158 13.86 20.50 9.58
CA LYS A 158 13.51 20.05 10.93
C LYS A 158 12.18 20.71 11.32
N GLU A 159 11.07 20.05 11.03
CA GLU A 159 9.79 20.32 11.65
C GLU A 159 9.88 19.93 13.14
N ASP A 160 9.12 20.59 13.99
CA ASP A 160 8.99 20.18 15.40
C ASP A 160 8.55 18.72 15.46
N ILE A 161 9.50 17.87 15.76
CA ILE A 161 9.30 16.41 15.77
C ILE A 161 8.64 16.09 17.09
N PRO A 162 7.37 15.64 17.11
CA PRO A 162 6.71 15.24 18.34
C PRO A 162 7.45 14.08 19.01
N PRO A 163 7.28 13.89 20.32
CA PRO A 163 7.93 12.82 21.05
C PRO A 163 7.59 11.45 20.45
N ARG A 164 8.55 10.53 20.50
CA ARG A 164 8.43 9.19 19.87
C ARG A 164 7.16 8.42 20.27
N SER A 165 6.66 8.66 21.48
CA SER A 165 5.41 8.05 21.97
C SER A 165 4.19 8.52 21.19
N GLU A 166 4.14 9.78 20.79
CA GLU A 166 3.04 10.32 19.96
C GLU A 166 3.11 9.81 18.52
N ILE A 167 4.32 9.74 17.95
CA ILE A 167 4.53 9.16 16.61
C ILE A 167 4.05 7.70 16.57
N LEU A 168 4.45 6.91 17.56
CA LEU A 168 4.06 5.50 17.66
C LEU A 168 2.55 5.36 17.83
N LYS A 169 1.94 6.19 18.68
CA LYS A 169 0.50 6.21 18.88
C LYS A 169 -0.26 6.58 17.59
N GLU A 170 0.21 7.58 16.86
CA GLU A 170 -0.38 8.02 15.60
C GLU A 170 -0.27 6.95 14.50
N VAL A 171 0.90 6.31 14.38
CA VAL A 171 1.10 5.15 13.49
C VAL A 171 0.14 4.03 13.87
N MET A 172 0.06 3.64 15.14
CA MET A 172 -0.83 2.55 15.58
C MET A 172 -2.31 2.88 15.35
N VAL A 173 -2.75 4.09 15.68
CA VAL A 173 -4.15 4.52 15.47
C VAL A 173 -4.49 4.57 13.97
N SER A 174 -3.56 4.99 13.13
CA SER A 174 -3.77 5.04 11.67
C SER A 174 -3.69 3.65 11.02
N PHE A 175 -2.94 2.72 11.61
CA PHE A 175 -2.77 1.37 11.11
C PHE A 175 -3.91 0.44 11.51
N LEU A 176 -4.51 0.67 12.70
CA LEU A 176 -5.54 -0.18 13.28
C LEU A 176 -6.77 -0.38 12.35
N PRO A 177 -7.39 0.68 11.77
CA PRO A 177 -8.52 0.52 10.86
C PRO A 177 -8.17 -0.28 9.60
N LEU A 178 -6.98 -0.04 9.04
CA LEU A 178 -6.50 -0.75 7.86
C LEU A 178 -6.27 -2.24 8.16
N PHE A 179 -5.64 -2.54 9.30
CA PHE A 179 -5.36 -3.89 9.73
C PHE A 179 -6.63 -4.68 10.07
N SER A 180 -7.59 -4.04 10.77
CA SER A 180 -8.88 -4.66 11.07
C SER A 180 -9.65 -5.01 9.81
N LEU A 181 -9.55 -4.18 8.79
CA LEU A 181 -10.21 -4.34 7.50
C LEU A 181 -9.58 -5.48 6.69
N ILE A 182 -8.24 -5.59 6.70
CA ILE A 182 -7.53 -6.72 6.07
C ILE A 182 -7.93 -8.05 6.74
N ILE A 183 -7.98 -8.10 8.07
CA ILE A 183 -8.39 -9.30 8.81
C ILE A 183 -9.83 -9.66 8.46
N LEU A 184 -10.74 -8.69 8.42
CA LEU A 184 -12.14 -8.92 8.09
C LEU A 184 -12.29 -9.51 6.68
N VAL A 185 -11.57 -8.99 5.71
CA VAL A 185 -11.61 -9.48 4.32
C VAL A 185 -11.03 -10.89 4.22
N LEU A 186 -9.88 -11.15 4.84
CA LEU A 186 -9.29 -12.49 4.83
C LEU A 186 -10.19 -13.51 5.55
N SER A 187 -10.85 -13.09 6.64
CA SER A 187 -11.84 -13.91 7.35
C SER A 187 -13.06 -14.23 6.49
N LEU A 188 -13.59 -13.25 5.76
CA LEU A 188 -14.73 -13.46 4.84
C LEU A 188 -14.35 -14.41 3.70
N ILE A 189 -13.16 -14.28 3.13
CA ILE A 189 -12.67 -15.19 2.08
C ILE A 189 -12.52 -16.61 2.65
N HIS A 190 -11.99 -16.75 3.86
CA HIS A 190 -11.82 -18.05 4.50
C HIS A 190 -13.17 -18.72 4.81
N ILE A 191 -14.18 -17.95 5.21
CA ILE A 191 -15.54 -18.46 5.49
C ILE A 191 -16.26 -18.84 4.19
N SER A 192 -16.01 -18.11 3.09
CA SER A 192 -16.66 -18.36 1.79
C SER A 192 -16.03 -19.52 1.00
N GLU A 193 -14.82 -19.96 1.36
CA GLU A 193 -14.24 -21.20 0.83
C GLU A 193 -14.84 -22.41 1.59
N PRO A 194 -15.79 -23.18 1.02
CA PRO A 194 -16.23 -24.41 1.65
C PRO A 194 -15.01 -25.34 1.71
N THR A 195 -14.64 -25.76 2.91
CA THR A 195 -13.64 -26.76 3.16
C THR A 195 -13.94 -28.00 2.31
N ARG A 196 -13.40 -28.09 1.11
CA ARG A 196 -13.24 -29.35 0.41
C ARG A 196 -12.09 -30.13 1.07
N LEU A 197 -12.33 -30.56 2.30
CA LEU A 197 -11.64 -31.69 2.90
C LEU A 197 -12.45 -32.94 2.52
N SER A 198 -12.16 -33.52 1.39
CA SER A 198 -12.42 -34.92 1.07
C SER A 198 -11.56 -35.30 -0.12
#